data_343cc4721ee4732206d5a978aaf93372
#
_entry.id   343cc4721ee4732206d5a978aaf93372
#
_cell.length_a   1.000
_cell.length_b   1.000
_cell.length_c   1.000
_cell.angle_alpha   90.00
_cell.angle_beta   90.00
_cell.angle_gamma   90.00
#
_symmetry.space_group_name_H-M   'P 1'
#
loop_
_entity.id
_entity.type
_entity.pdbx_description
1 polymer ?
#
loop_
_entity_poly.entity_id
_entity_poly.type
_entity_poly.pdbx_seq_one_letter_code
_entity_poly.pdbx_strand_id
1 'polypeptide(L)'
;MYYFLIILLLALFVIIFRKKRELPTPKFDNNQKEEIKKFLEYKILFYKNLTTKDKVEFEKRIARFISSKKITGVETDVNDQLKILVACSAIIPTFQFPYFDYPNLKEILIYPSSFNENFQFNKTHKNEGIIGMVGNRSMASTMILQKHALVRAFNGKKQYENVGIHEFSHLLDRFD
;
A
#
# COMPACT_ATOMS: atom_id res chain seq x y z
N MET A 1 -38.60 -15.42 27.79
CA MET A 1 -37.63 -14.57 28.50
C MET A 1 -36.19 -14.89 28.11
N TYR A 2 -35.72 -16.15 28.09
CA TYR A 2 -34.37 -16.54 27.72
C TYR A 2 -33.96 -16.21 26.26
N TYR A 3 -34.85 -16.38 25.28
CA TYR A 3 -34.59 -16.05 23.89
C TYR A 3 -34.31 -14.55 23.65
N PHE A 4 -34.98 -13.69 24.38
CA PHE A 4 -34.78 -12.25 24.31
C PHE A 4 -33.38 -11.86 24.83
N LEU A 5 -32.92 -12.52 25.89
CA LEU A 5 -31.59 -12.30 26.47
C LEU A 5 -30.47 -12.76 25.49
N ILE A 6 -30.68 -13.89 24.81
CA ILE A 6 -29.75 -14.41 23.80
C ILE A 6 -29.65 -13.48 22.61
N ILE A 7 -30.78 -12.95 22.11
CA ILE A 7 -30.78 -11.98 20.99
C ILE A 7 -30.08 -10.68 21.40
N LEU A 8 -30.30 -10.21 22.62
CA LEU A 8 -29.63 -9.01 23.15
C LEU A 8 -28.11 -9.20 23.27
N LEU A 9 -27.68 -10.37 23.75
CA LEU A 9 -26.26 -10.73 23.84
C LEU A 9 -25.60 -10.86 22.45
N LEU A 10 -26.29 -11.45 21.48
CA LEU A 10 -25.82 -11.53 20.09
C LEU A 10 -25.75 -10.15 19.45
N ALA A 11 -26.72 -9.29 19.68
CA ALA A 11 -26.70 -7.91 19.19
C ALA A 11 -25.55 -7.11 19.82
N LEU A 12 -25.33 -7.26 21.13
CA LEU A 12 -24.21 -6.64 21.85
C LEU A 12 -22.87 -7.17 21.36
N PHE A 13 -22.76 -8.48 21.12
CA PHE A 13 -21.58 -9.11 20.53
C PHE A 13 -21.30 -8.55 19.13
N VAL A 14 -22.32 -8.46 18.27
CA VAL A 14 -22.19 -7.86 16.93
C VAL A 14 -21.79 -6.38 17.01
N ILE A 15 -22.32 -5.62 17.97
CA ILE A 15 -21.96 -4.20 18.17
C ILE A 15 -20.51 -4.07 18.67
N ILE A 16 -20.08 -4.92 19.61
CA ILE A 16 -18.71 -4.92 20.15
C ILE A 16 -17.71 -5.34 19.07
N PHE A 17 -18.02 -6.37 18.28
CA PHE A 17 -17.15 -6.82 17.18
C PHE A 17 -17.21 -5.89 15.95
N ARG A 18 -18.29 -5.14 15.74
CA ARG A 18 -18.38 -4.05 14.77
C ARG A 18 -17.74 -2.76 15.23
N LYS A 19 -17.29 -2.66 16.49
CA LYS A 19 -16.50 -1.51 16.91
C LYS A 19 -15.26 -1.47 16.01
N LYS A 20 -15.36 -0.67 14.94
CA LYS A 20 -14.29 -0.40 13.98
C LYS A 20 -12.99 -0.32 14.77
N ARG A 21 -12.02 -1.20 14.49
CA ARG A 21 -10.65 -0.92 14.83
C ARG A 21 -10.28 0.35 14.07
N GLU A 22 -10.47 1.48 14.70
CA GLU A 22 -9.87 2.73 14.22
C GLU A 22 -8.37 2.52 14.33
N LEU A 23 -7.79 2.11 13.21
CA LEU A 23 -6.35 2.03 13.09
C LEU A 23 -5.79 3.43 13.37
N PRO A 24 -4.68 3.55 14.10
CA PRO A 24 -4.11 4.83 14.43
C PRO A 24 -3.90 5.65 13.15
N THR A 25 -4.57 6.77 13.06
CA THR A 25 -4.34 7.73 11.98
C THR A 25 -3.01 8.44 12.27
N PRO A 26 -2.08 8.46 11.32
CA PRO A 26 -0.83 9.18 11.52
C PRO A 26 -1.13 10.66 11.75
N LYS A 27 -0.41 11.24 12.69
CA LYS A 27 -0.44 12.67 12.93
C LYS A 27 0.48 13.36 11.93
N PHE A 28 0.04 13.49 10.68
CA PHE A 28 0.66 14.44 9.77
C PHE A 28 0.26 15.85 10.18
N ASP A 29 1.21 16.76 10.20
CA ASP A 29 0.90 18.18 10.35
C ASP A 29 0.16 18.71 9.08
N ASN A 30 -0.34 19.92 9.15
CA ASN A 30 -1.11 20.48 8.05
C ASN A 30 -0.25 20.72 6.80
N ASN A 31 1.03 21.05 6.96
CA ASN A 31 1.95 21.26 5.85
C ASN A 31 2.22 19.94 5.11
N GLN A 32 2.49 18.87 5.86
CA GLN A 32 2.69 17.52 5.28
C GLN A 32 1.45 17.04 4.53
N LYS A 33 0.25 17.30 5.03
CA LYS A 33 -1.01 16.94 4.34
C LYS A 33 -1.15 17.69 3.02
N GLU A 34 -0.85 18.99 3.00
CA GLU A 34 -0.92 19.80 1.77
C GLU A 34 0.15 19.37 0.75
N GLU A 35 1.35 19.02 1.19
CA GLU A 35 2.40 18.48 0.31
C GLU A 35 1.99 17.13 -0.32
N ILE A 36 1.44 16.22 0.48
CA ILE A 36 0.91 14.94 0.02
C ILE A 36 -0.17 15.20 -1.03
N LYS A 37 -1.14 16.05 -0.75
CA LYS A 37 -2.23 16.39 -1.65
C LYS A 37 -1.73 16.96 -2.98
N LYS A 38 -0.81 17.94 -2.94
CA LYS A 38 -0.19 18.51 -4.15
C LYS A 38 0.52 17.46 -4.97
N PHE A 39 1.27 16.56 -4.32
CA PHE A 39 1.95 15.46 -4.99
C PHE A 39 0.98 14.49 -5.64
N LEU A 40 -0.09 14.09 -4.94
CA LEU A 40 -1.14 13.20 -5.47
C LEU A 40 -1.86 13.84 -6.67
N GLU A 41 -2.23 15.12 -6.56
CA GLU A 41 -2.87 15.86 -7.64
C GLU A 41 -1.98 16.00 -8.88
N TYR A 42 -0.69 16.20 -8.69
CA TYR A 42 0.25 16.31 -9.80
C TYR A 42 0.54 14.96 -10.46
N LYS A 43 0.74 13.90 -9.66
CA LYS A 43 1.39 12.66 -10.10
C LYS A 43 0.44 11.49 -10.34
N ILE A 44 -0.67 11.39 -9.61
CA ILE A 44 -1.49 10.18 -9.56
C ILE A 44 -2.77 10.36 -10.37
N LEU A 45 -2.81 9.76 -11.57
CA LEU A 45 -3.96 9.86 -12.47
C LEU A 45 -5.25 9.33 -11.82
N PHE A 46 -5.16 8.23 -11.07
CA PHE A 46 -6.30 7.68 -10.33
C PHE A 46 -6.88 8.73 -9.38
N TYR A 47 -6.04 9.39 -8.58
CA TYR A 47 -6.47 10.40 -7.62
C TYR A 47 -7.13 11.62 -8.30
N LYS A 48 -6.60 12.07 -9.45
CA LYS A 48 -7.20 13.20 -10.21
C LYS A 48 -8.66 12.97 -10.58
N ASN A 49 -9.01 11.71 -10.86
CA ASN A 49 -10.35 11.31 -11.30
C ASN A 49 -11.32 11.02 -10.16
N LEU A 50 -10.88 11.10 -8.91
CA LEU A 50 -11.73 10.87 -7.74
C LEU A 50 -12.62 12.07 -7.44
N THR A 51 -13.80 11.81 -6.88
CA THR A 51 -14.65 12.85 -6.28
C THR A 51 -13.96 13.49 -5.08
N THR A 52 -14.39 14.69 -4.67
CA THR A 52 -13.83 15.36 -3.48
C THR A 52 -13.91 14.48 -2.23
N LYS A 53 -15.00 13.74 -2.04
CA LYS A 53 -15.19 12.81 -0.93
C LYS A 53 -14.18 11.67 -1.00
N ASP A 54 -14.00 11.08 -2.17
CA ASP A 54 -13.10 9.95 -2.38
C ASP A 54 -11.63 10.37 -2.26
N LYS A 55 -11.27 11.60 -2.65
CA LYS A 55 -9.94 12.17 -2.44
C LYS A 55 -9.59 12.19 -0.95
N VAL A 56 -10.49 12.67 -0.09
CA VAL A 56 -10.28 12.68 1.35
C VAL A 56 -10.07 11.27 1.91
N GLU A 57 -10.87 10.30 1.46
CA GLU A 57 -10.71 8.91 1.90
C GLU A 57 -9.40 8.30 1.38
N PHE A 58 -9.01 8.59 0.14
CA PHE A 58 -7.75 8.13 -0.45
C PHE A 58 -6.54 8.67 0.34
N GLU A 59 -6.50 9.97 0.63
CA GLU A 59 -5.46 10.61 1.44
C GLU A 59 -5.34 9.97 2.82
N LYS A 60 -6.48 9.75 3.48
CA LYS A 60 -6.54 9.11 4.79
C LYS A 60 -5.98 7.67 4.75
N ARG A 61 -6.29 6.91 3.69
CA ARG A 61 -5.77 5.55 3.52
C ARG A 61 -4.28 5.52 3.20
N ILE A 62 -3.79 6.45 2.38
CA ILE A 62 -2.35 6.65 2.13
C ILE A 62 -1.61 6.89 3.45
N ALA A 63 -2.10 7.84 4.23
CA ALA A 63 -1.52 8.19 5.51
C ALA A 63 -1.46 6.99 6.46
N ARG A 64 -2.56 6.23 6.57
CA ARG A 64 -2.65 5.02 7.39
C ARG A 64 -1.68 3.95 6.93
N PHE A 65 -1.59 3.70 5.63
CA PHE A 65 -0.68 2.71 5.06
C PHE A 65 0.78 3.01 5.41
N ILE A 66 1.23 4.26 5.17
CA ILE A 66 2.60 4.70 5.48
C ILE A 66 2.94 4.54 6.97
N SER A 67 1.96 4.72 7.86
CA SER A 67 2.18 4.58 9.31
C SER A 67 2.16 3.15 9.80
N SER A 68 1.46 2.27 9.10
CA SER A 68 1.27 0.88 9.51
C SER A 68 2.30 -0.08 8.93
N LYS A 69 3.02 0.32 7.87
CA LYS A 69 4.00 -0.51 7.17
C LYS A 69 5.39 0.10 7.26
N LYS A 70 6.39 -0.76 7.46
CA LYS A 70 7.78 -0.35 7.39
C LYS A 70 8.24 -0.33 5.94
N ILE A 71 8.71 0.81 5.45
CA ILE A 71 9.23 0.96 4.08
C ILE A 71 10.72 1.30 4.19
N THR A 72 11.57 0.37 3.79
CA THR A 72 13.02 0.42 3.99
C THR A 72 13.75 0.38 2.66
N GLY A 73 14.74 1.24 2.47
CA GLY A 73 15.65 1.18 1.34
C GLY A 73 16.79 0.19 1.59
N VAL A 74 17.10 -0.62 0.60
CA VAL A 74 18.30 -1.48 0.58
C VAL A 74 19.27 -0.85 -0.41
N GLU A 75 20.36 -0.31 0.11
CA GLU A 75 21.35 0.46 -0.68
C GLU A 75 20.73 1.63 -1.48
N THR A 76 19.64 2.20 -1.00
CA THR A 76 18.99 3.36 -1.62
C THR A 76 18.20 4.17 -0.58
N ASP A 77 18.08 5.47 -0.81
CA ASP A 77 17.27 6.34 0.02
C ASP A 77 15.78 6.22 -0.34
N VAL A 78 14.95 6.25 0.70
CA VAL A 78 13.49 6.26 0.62
C VAL A 78 12.96 7.58 1.18
N ASN A 79 12.66 8.51 0.28
CA ASN A 79 12.02 9.78 0.64
C ASN A 79 10.49 9.63 0.75
N ASP A 80 9.82 10.67 1.24
CA ASP A 80 8.38 10.65 1.45
C ASP A 80 7.58 10.51 0.15
N GLN A 81 8.05 11.07 -0.96
CA GLN A 81 7.41 10.87 -2.27
C GLN A 81 7.41 9.40 -2.67
N LEU A 82 8.51 8.68 -2.45
CA LEU A 82 8.61 7.26 -2.75
C LEU A 82 7.67 6.42 -1.86
N LYS A 83 7.56 6.77 -0.57
CA LYS A 83 6.59 6.14 0.35
C LYS A 83 5.15 6.35 -0.12
N ILE A 84 4.83 7.55 -0.62
CA ILE A 84 3.50 7.84 -1.19
C ILE A 84 3.25 6.99 -2.44
N LEU A 85 4.23 6.82 -3.34
CA LEU A 85 4.06 5.95 -4.52
C LEU A 85 3.82 4.48 -4.14
N VAL A 86 4.53 3.97 -3.13
CA VAL A 86 4.28 2.62 -2.58
C VAL A 86 2.86 2.52 -2.03
N ALA A 87 2.44 3.49 -1.23
CA ALA A 87 1.09 3.52 -0.67
C ALA A 87 0.01 3.63 -1.75
N CYS A 88 0.22 4.45 -2.79
CA CYS A 88 -0.68 4.52 -3.95
C CYS A 88 -0.82 3.16 -4.63
N SER A 89 0.29 2.43 -4.82
CA SER A 89 0.28 1.09 -5.41
C SER A 89 -0.57 0.10 -4.61
N ALA A 90 -0.57 0.23 -3.28
CA ALA A 90 -1.38 -0.60 -2.38
C ALA A 90 -2.86 -0.19 -2.39
N ILE A 91 -3.15 1.11 -2.36
CA ILE A 91 -4.52 1.60 -2.15
C ILE A 91 -5.35 1.59 -3.44
N ILE A 92 -4.74 1.82 -4.61
CA ILE A 92 -5.46 1.84 -5.89
C ILE A 92 -6.22 0.53 -6.14
N PRO A 93 -5.62 -0.67 -6.10
CA PRO A 93 -6.34 -1.93 -6.37
C PRO A 93 -7.37 -2.26 -5.28
N THR A 94 -7.21 -1.75 -4.07
CA THR A 94 -8.11 -2.02 -2.95
C THR A 94 -9.07 -0.88 -2.63
N PHE A 95 -9.16 0.15 -3.46
CA PHE A 95 -9.92 1.34 -3.12
C PHE A 95 -11.42 1.06 -2.87
N GLN A 96 -11.99 0.10 -3.60
CA GLN A 96 -13.36 -0.35 -3.42
C GLN A 96 -13.57 -1.23 -2.16
N PHE A 97 -12.48 -1.65 -1.51
CA PHE A 97 -12.49 -2.47 -0.29
C PHE A 97 -12.03 -1.64 0.92
N PRO A 98 -12.88 -0.82 1.55
CA PRO A 98 -12.47 0.24 2.48
C PRO A 98 -11.78 -0.26 3.75
N TYR A 99 -11.93 -1.55 4.08
CA TYR A 99 -11.35 -2.16 5.29
C TYR A 99 -10.17 -3.08 5.02
N PHE A 100 -9.76 -3.22 3.77
CA PHE A 100 -8.62 -4.04 3.42
C PHE A 100 -7.30 -3.31 3.73
N ASP A 101 -6.42 -3.94 4.48
CA ASP A 101 -5.19 -3.33 5.02
C ASP A 101 -3.95 -4.24 4.90
N TYR A 102 -3.94 -5.21 4.00
CA TYR A 102 -2.80 -6.14 3.84
C TYR A 102 -2.27 -6.66 5.19
N PRO A 103 -3.06 -7.40 5.98
CA PRO A 103 -2.75 -7.72 7.38
C PRO A 103 -1.46 -8.54 7.55
N ASN A 104 -1.09 -9.33 6.55
CA ASN A 104 0.12 -10.15 6.58
C ASN A 104 1.37 -9.40 6.09
N LEU A 105 1.23 -8.24 5.44
CA LEU A 105 2.36 -7.44 4.99
C LEU A 105 2.84 -6.54 6.13
N LYS A 106 4.11 -6.66 6.49
CA LYS A 106 4.75 -5.85 7.54
C LYS A 106 5.78 -4.88 6.98
N GLU A 107 6.55 -5.33 5.99
CA GLU A 107 7.68 -4.56 5.46
C GLU A 107 7.72 -4.56 3.95
N ILE A 108 8.09 -3.43 3.38
CA ILE A 108 8.36 -3.25 1.96
C ILE A 108 9.82 -2.83 1.82
N LEU A 109 10.61 -3.63 1.12
CA LEU A 109 12.01 -3.36 0.79
C LEU A 109 12.09 -2.70 -0.58
N ILE A 110 12.79 -1.58 -0.65
CA ILE A 110 13.00 -0.85 -1.90
C ILE A 110 14.45 -1.03 -2.34
N TYR A 111 14.64 -1.60 -3.51
CA TYR A 111 15.94 -1.80 -4.14
C TYR A 111 16.18 -0.76 -5.25
N PRO A 112 17.42 -0.31 -5.49
CA PRO A 112 17.72 0.70 -6.50
C PRO A 112 17.50 0.19 -7.92
N SER A 113 17.86 -1.07 -8.20
CA SER A 113 17.76 -1.72 -9.51
C SER A 113 17.14 -3.10 -9.40
N SER A 114 17.02 -3.80 -10.53
CA SER A 114 16.58 -5.21 -10.54
C SER A 114 17.53 -6.09 -9.72
N PHE A 115 17.00 -7.15 -9.16
CA PHE A 115 17.73 -8.13 -8.36
C PHE A 115 17.44 -9.54 -8.89
N ASN A 116 18.31 -10.51 -8.59
CA ASN A 116 18.07 -11.91 -8.90
C ASN A 116 17.36 -12.64 -7.73
N GLU A 117 17.03 -13.93 -7.92
CA GLU A 117 16.37 -14.76 -6.89
C GLU A 117 17.19 -14.88 -5.60
N ASN A 118 18.50 -14.63 -5.64
CA ASN A 118 19.39 -14.61 -4.47
C ASN A 118 19.53 -13.22 -3.84
N PHE A 119 18.69 -12.26 -4.22
CA PHE A 119 18.72 -10.86 -3.74
C PHE A 119 20.01 -10.10 -4.06
N GLN A 120 20.78 -10.57 -5.05
CA GLN A 120 21.98 -9.89 -5.50
C GLN A 120 21.65 -8.92 -6.63
N PHE A 121 22.31 -7.76 -6.62
CA PHE A 121 22.14 -6.75 -7.67
C PHE A 121 22.87 -7.18 -8.95
N ASN A 122 22.14 -7.31 -10.05
CA ASN A 122 22.75 -7.46 -11.36
C ASN A 122 23.10 -6.09 -11.94
N LYS A 123 24.37 -5.70 -11.82
CA LYS A 123 24.88 -4.47 -12.45
C LYS A 123 25.01 -4.58 -13.98
N THR A 124 24.93 -5.78 -14.54
CA THR A 124 25.33 -6.08 -15.93
C THR A 124 24.19 -6.48 -16.87
N HIS A 125 23.03 -6.89 -16.41
CA HIS A 125 21.93 -7.31 -17.28
C HIS A 125 20.74 -6.37 -17.21
N LYS A 126 20.53 -5.60 -18.29
CA LYS A 126 19.48 -4.58 -18.38
C LYS A 126 18.04 -5.12 -18.44
N ASN A 127 17.82 -6.43 -18.65
CA ASN A 127 16.49 -6.95 -19.00
C ASN A 127 16.01 -8.25 -18.32
N GLU A 128 16.72 -8.83 -17.33
CA GLU A 128 16.38 -10.13 -16.77
C GLU A 128 16.25 -10.17 -15.23
N GLY A 129 16.06 -9.04 -14.59
CA GLY A 129 15.93 -8.99 -13.13
C GLY A 129 14.49 -8.91 -12.64
N ILE A 130 14.22 -9.49 -11.50
CA ILE A 130 12.93 -9.36 -10.80
C ILE A 130 12.74 -7.89 -10.41
N ILE A 131 11.62 -7.29 -10.81
CA ILE A 131 11.28 -5.87 -10.54
C ILE A 131 10.30 -5.70 -9.38
N GLY A 132 9.67 -6.79 -8.96
CA GLY A 132 8.81 -6.88 -7.79
C GLY A 132 8.66 -8.33 -7.36
N MET A 133 8.47 -8.58 -6.07
CA MET A 133 8.26 -9.91 -5.50
C MET A 133 7.59 -9.82 -4.14
N VAL A 134 6.68 -10.76 -3.89
CA VAL A 134 6.17 -11.05 -2.54
C VAL A 134 6.93 -12.23 -1.98
N GLY A 135 7.50 -12.08 -0.80
CA GLY A 135 8.32 -13.11 -0.16
C GLY A 135 7.53 -14.38 0.17
N ASN A 136 8.23 -15.51 0.15
CA ASN A 136 7.70 -16.81 0.55
C ASN A 136 8.38 -17.29 1.84
N ARG A 137 7.74 -18.22 2.58
CA ARG A 137 8.25 -18.82 3.82
C ARG A 137 8.69 -17.77 4.86
N SER A 138 9.99 -17.66 5.14
CA SER A 138 10.55 -16.71 6.13
C SER A 138 10.32 -15.24 5.79
N MET A 139 10.08 -14.89 4.52
CA MET A 139 9.79 -13.55 4.02
C MET A 139 8.32 -13.33 3.65
N ALA A 140 7.39 -14.19 4.11
CA ALA A 140 5.97 -14.12 3.76
C ALA A 140 5.28 -12.79 4.12
N SER A 141 5.87 -12.01 5.03
CA SER A 141 5.38 -10.67 5.42
C SER A 141 6.14 -9.51 4.78
N THR A 142 6.98 -9.81 3.78
CA THR A 142 7.84 -8.82 3.11
C THR A 142 7.53 -8.76 1.63
N MET A 143 7.44 -7.55 1.10
CA MET A 143 7.38 -7.27 -0.34
C MET A 143 8.67 -6.58 -0.77
N ILE A 144 9.13 -6.86 -1.97
CA ILE A 144 10.30 -6.21 -2.55
C ILE A 144 9.87 -5.48 -3.82
N LEU A 145 10.29 -4.22 -3.96
CA LEU A 145 10.00 -3.40 -5.12
C LEU A 145 11.28 -2.72 -5.63
N GLN A 146 11.38 -2.57 -6.94
CA GLN A 146 12.44 -1.82 -7.56
C GLN A 146 12.06 -0.33 -7.64
N LYS A 147 12.92 0.57 -7.10
CA LYS A 147 12.70 2.02 -7.06
C LYS A 147 12.46 2.61 -8.45
N HIS A 148 13.36 2.31 -9.42
CA HIS A 148 13.26 2.88 -10.76
C HIS A 148 12.00 2.40 -11.50
N ALA A 149 11.62 1.13 -11.35
CA ALA A 149 10.41 0.60 -11.96
C ALA A 149 9.16 1.26 -11.36
N LEU A 150 9.09 1.38 -10.02
CA LEU A 150 8.00 2.03 -9.34
C LEU A 150 7.83 3.51 -9.75
N VAL A 151 8.92 4.29 -9.73
CA VAL A 151 8.89 5.71 -10.13
C VAL A 151 8.49 5.86 -11.59
N ARG A 152 9.04 5.04 -12.49
CA ARG A 152 8.72 5.05 -13.92
C ARG A 152 7.24 4.72 -14.18
N ALA A 153 6.68 3.77 -13.45
CA ALA A 153 5.29 3.35 -13.59
C ALA A 153 4.29 4.49 -13.32
N PHE A 154 4.62 5.40 -12.43
CA PHE A 154 3.79 6.60 -12.18
C PHE A 154 4.16 7.81 -13.06
N ASN A 155 5.21 7.73 -13.88
CA ASN A 155 5.59 8.79 -14.82
C ASN A 155 4.93 8.60 -16.20
N GLY A 156 4.49 7.40 -16.54
CA GLY A 156 3.90 7.07 -17.83
C GLY A 156 2.40 7.39 -17.93
N LYS A 157 1.90 7.53 -19.17
CA LYS A 157 0.46 7.64 -19.43
C LYS A 157 -0.29 6.33 -19.12
N LYS A 158 0.42 5.19 -19.11
CA LYS A 158 -0.11 3.84 -18.85
C LYS A 158 0.17 3.41 -17.41
N GLN A 159 -0.41 4.11 -16.44
CA GLN A 159 -0.21 3.79 -15.02
C GLN A 159 -0.79 2.42 -14.58
N TYR A 160 -1.58 1.77 -15.45
CA TYR A 160 -2.11 0.42 -15.20
C TYR A 160 -1.06 -0.70 -15.34
N GLU A 161 0.06 -0.45 -16.04
CA GLU A 161 1.20 -1.37 -16.10
C GLU A 161 2.18 -1.16 -14.91
N ASN A 162 1.65 -0.77 -13.77
CA ASN A 162 2.43 -0.39 -12.60
C ASN A 162 2.85 -1.64 -11.81
N VAL A 163 4.17 -1.87 -11.72
CA VAL A 163 4.73 -3.00 -10.98
C VAL A 163 4.26 -3.04 -9.53
N GLY A 164 4.16 -1.89 -8.87
CA GLY A 164 3.67 -1.84 -7.50
C GLY A 164 2.22 -2.31 -7.39
N ILE A 165 1.33 -1.80 -8.27
CA ILE A 165 -0.08 -2.24 -8.32
C ILE A 165 -0.16 -3.74 -8.59
N HIS A 166 0.66 -4.26 -9.52
CA HIS A 166 0.72 -5.68 -9.86
C HIS A 166 1.05 -6.55 -8.64
N GLU A 167 2.12 -6.22 -7.91
CA GLU A 167 2.52 -6.97 -6.72
C GLU A 167 1.51 -6.89 -5.58
N PHE A 168 0.90 -5.72 -5.38
CA PHE A 168 -0.15 -5.57 -4.37
C PHE A 168 -1.43 -6.30 -4.75
N SER A 169 -1.74 -6.45 -6.05
CA SER A 169 -2.87 -7.27 -6.52
C SER A 169 -2.65 -8.75 -6.24
N HIS A 170 -1.43 -9.26 -6.39
CA HIS A 170 -1.12 -10.64 -5.98
C HIS A 170 -1.32 -10.90 -4.49
N LEU A 171 -1.08 -9.89 -3.64
CA LEU A 171 -1.40 -10.01 -2.21
C LEU A 171 -2.92 -10.05 -1.97
N LEU A 172 -3.70 -9.34 -2.77
CA LEU A 172 -5.15 -9.36 -2.69
C LEU A 172 -5.70 -10.75 -3.05
N ASP A 173 -5.22 -11.34 -4.17
CA ASP A 173 -5.64 -12.66 -4.65
C ASP A 173 -5.37 -13.81 -3.67
N ARG A 174 -4.42 -13.62 -2.74
CA ARG A 174 -4.11 -14.63 -1.71
C ARG A 174 -5.07 -14.63 -0.51
N PHE A 175 -6.02 -13.69 -0.48
CA PHE A 175 -7.02 -13.56 0.59
C PHE A 175 -8.39 -14.12 0.21
N ASP A 176 -8.57 -14.51 -1.05
CA ASP A 176 -9.73 -15.27 -1.52
C ASP A 176 -9.49 -16.78 -1.33
#